data_52bff67bf0df94e780f49d5d32fba251
#
_entry.id   52bff67bf0df94e780f49d5d32fba251
#
_cell.length_a   1.000
_cell.length_b   1.000
_cell.length_c   1.000
_cell.angle_alpha   90.00
_cell.angle_beta   90.00
_cell.angle_gamma   90.00
#
_symmetry.space_group_name_H-M   'P 1'
#
loop_
_entity.id
_entity.type
_entity.pdbx_description
1 polymer ?
#
loop_
_entity_poly.entity_id
_entity_poly.type
_entity_poly.pdbx_seq_one_letter_code
_entity_poly.pdbx_strand_id
1 'polypeptide(L)'
;MNRAYPAMTATDQTSSARSGNWLANQPYLLLSITALCWAGNAIVGRLAAGHIPPVTLSFLRWAFAFLIILPFAWKHLVRDWAAIRSHLGIMILLSVTGIGAFNTLQYWALEHTQALNTLLLQSAGPLVVAVWSLVLLGVRLTLAQAAGVLLSMAGVFVILLHGDLTTLSKIDFNIGDLIFLIALAIFGIYSVLSLKRPDIHGLSFVAFTFGAGAACLIPLFIWELFARPPMQIDAANLLSLAYVAVFPSTIAYLCFNRGVQLIGANRAAPFFHVVPVFGTVMSIVFLGEHPQAFHFIGFALVLTGVFVASRKASA
;
A
#
# COMPACT_ATOMS: atom_id res chain seq x y z
N MET A 1 23.76 -60.16 14.75
CA MET A 1 23.27 -59.43 15.91
C MET A 1 22.55 -58.16 15.48
N ASN A 2 21.27 -58.31 15.22
CA ASN A 2 20.39 -57.18 14.86
C ASN A 2 19.91 -56.44 16.13
N ARG A 3 20.28 -55.19 16.30
CA ARG A 3 19.64 -54.33 17.32
C ARG A 3 18.54 -53.51 16.62
N ALA A 4 17.29 -53.89 16.88
CA ALA A 4 16.11 -53.14 16.51
C ALA A 4 16.05 -51.83 17.37
N TYR A 5 15.91 -50.67 16.72
CA TYR A 5 15.55 -49.41 17.41
C TYR A 5 14.05 -49.43 17.68
N PRO A 6 13.61 -49.04 18.87
CA PRO A 6 12.17 -48.93 19.20
C PRO A 6 11.57 -47.79 18.37
N ALA A 7 10.44 -48.07 17.72
CA ALA A 7 9.61 -47.06 17.02
C ALA A 7 9.06 -46.08 18.07
N MET A 8 9.43 -44.80 17.95
CA MET A 8 8.80 -43.71 18.70
C MET A 8 7.36 -43.57 18.22
N THR A 9 6.43 -43.77 19.10
CA THR A 9 4.99 -43.64 18.88
C THR A 9 4.62 -42.18 18.57
N ALA A 10 3.81 -42.00 17.54
CA ALA A 10 3.38 -40.71 16.95
C ALA A 10 2.38 -39.91 17.82
N THR A 11 2.37 -40.09 19.15
CA THR A 11 1.36 -39.49 20.03
C THR A 11 1.84 -38.35 20.93
N ASP A 12 3.13 -37.96 20.88
CA ASP A 12 3.65 -36.91 21.78
C ASP A 12 4.04 -35.57 21.13
N GLN A 13 3.69 -35.35 19.85
CA GLN A 13 3.99 -34.09 19.18
C GLN A 13 2.81 -33.10 19.03
N THR A 14 1.65 -33.36 19.63
CA THR A 14 0.45 -32.55 19.38
C THR A 14 -0.01 -31.64 20.54
N SER A 15 0.70 -31.50 21.65
CA SER A 15 0.17 -30.73 22.78
C SER A 15 0.92 -29.43 23.16
N SER A 16 2.09 -29.12 22.64
CA SER A 16 2.83 -27.90 23.04
C SER A 16 2.75 -26.69 22.11
N ALA A 17 2.04 -26.79 20.99
CA ALA A 17 1.98 -25.71 19.94
C ALA A 17 0.67 -24.92 19.92
N ARG A 18 -0.23 -25.02 20.89
CA ARG A 18 -1.59 -24.43 20.81
C ARG A 18 -1.86 -23.19 21.65
N SER A 19 -0.89 -22.56 22.29
CA SER A 19 -1.08 -21.24 22.92
C SER A 19 -0.50 -20.06 22.12
N GLY A 20 -0.14 -20.26 20.88
CA GLY A 20 0.22 -19.20 19.94
C GLY A 20 -1.02 -18.34 19.67
N ASN A 21 -0.89 -17.05 19.91
CA ASN A 21 -1.86 -15.97 19.80
C ASN A 21 -2.92 -16.26 18.71
N TRP A 22 -4.16 -16.63 19.10
CA TRP A 22 -5.25 -16.99 18.17
C TRP A 22 -5.39 -15.98 17.03
N LEU A 23 -5.28 -14.69 17.36
CA LEU A 23 -5.36 -13.59 16.40
C LEU A 23 -4.29 -13.70 15.29
N ALA A 24 -3.06 -14.06 15.64
CA ALA A 24 -1.96 -14.19 14.68
C ALA A 24 -2.13 -15.34 13.66
N ASN A 25 -3.13 -16.21 13.86
CA ASN A 25 -3.46 -17.33 12.96
C ASN A 25 -4.79 -17.16 12.23
N GLN A 26 -5.37 -15.94 12.22
CA GLN A 26 -6.61 -15.61 11.53
C GLN A 26 -6.31 -14.77 10.26
N PRO A 27 -5.97 -15.39 9.11
CA PRO A 27 -5.46 -14.66 7.95
C PRO A 27 -6.47 -13.64 7.41
N TYR A 28 -7.75 -14.01 7.36
CA TYR A 28 -8.79 -13.12 6.84
C TYR A 28 -9.03 -11.91 7.73
N LEU A 29 -8.97 -12.10 9.06
CA LEU A 29 -9.07 -10.99 10.01
C LEU A 29 -7.85 -10.07 9.92
N LEU A 30 -6.64 -10.62 9.83
CA LEU A 30 -5.40 -9.83 9.67
C LEU A 30 -5.43 -8.99 8.38
N LEU A 31 -5.87 -9.57 7.27
CA LEU A 31 -5.99 -8.86 5.99
C LEU A 31 -7.12 -7.82 6.01
N SER A 32 -8.21 -8.07 6.73
CA SER A 32 -9.28 -7.07 6.93
C SER A 32 -8.80 -5.89 7.79
N ILE A 33 -8.04 -6.15 8.86
CA ILE A 33 -7.39 -5.11 9.67
C ILE A 33 -6.43 -4.29 8.80
N THR A 34 -5.64 -4.94 7.95
CA THR A 34 -4.77 -4.25 6.99
C THR A 34 -5.55 -3.30 6.09
N ALA A 35 -6.63 -3.80 5.47
CA ALA A 35 -7.46 -3.00 4.58
C ALA A 35 -8.11 -1.81 5.30
N LEU A 36 -8.60 -2.00 6.53
CA LEU A 36 -9.15 -0.94 7.37
C LEU A 36 -8.11 0.12 7.71
N CYS A 37 -6.90 -0.29 8.11
CA CYS A 37 -5.81 0.63 8.42
C CYS A 37 -5.39 1.45 7.19
N TRP A 38 -5.31 0.83 6.01
CA TRP A 38 -4.95 1.53 4.78
C TRP A 38 -6.07 2.46 4.29
N ALA A 39 -7.34 2.08 4.45
CA ALA A 39 -8.47 2.98 4.23
C ALA A 39 -8.38 4.21 5.13
N GLY A 40 -8.17 4.00 6.42
CA GLY A 40 -7.99 5.09 7.40
C GLY A 40 -6.79 5.98 7.11
N ASN A 41 -5.74 5.48 6.42
CA ASN A 41 -4.63 6.31 6.00
C ASN A 41 -5.05 7.45 5.04
N ALA A 42 -5.94 7.17 4.10
CA ALA A 42 -6.47 8.20 3.19
C ALA A 42 -7.34 9.21 3.94
N ILE A 43 -8.16 8.73 4.88
CA ILE A 43 -9.03 9.59 5.71
C ILE A 43 -8.20 10.53 6.57
N VAL A 44 -7.23 9.98 7.33
CA VAL A 44 -6.36 10.81 8.19
C VAL A 44 -5.46 11.71 7.35
N GLY A 45 -4.97 11.24 6.18
CA GLY A 45 -4.24 12.08 5.24
C GLY A 45 -5.07 13.27 4.75
N ARG A 46 -6.38 13.09 4.52
CA ARG A 46 -7.30 14.18 4.16
C ARG A 46 -7.57 15.13 5.33
N LEU A 47 -7.74 14.61 6.54
CA LEU A 47 -7.88 15.42 7.76
C LEU A 47 -6.63 16.25 8.07
N ALA A 48 -5.44 15.70 7.77
CA ALA A 48 -4.16 16.37 7.95
C ALA A 48 -3.86 17.42 6.87
N ALA A 49 -4.60 17.38 5.74
CA ALA A 49 -4.38 18.30 4.62
C ALA A 49 -4.60 19.77 5.06
N GLY A 50 -3.62 20.61 4.73
CA GLY A 50 -3.62 22.02 5.15
C GLY A 50 -3.15 22.26 6.60
N HIS A 51 -2.99 21.23 7.43
CA HIS A 51 -2.52 21.31 8.81
C HIS A 51 -1.10 20.74 8.99
N ILE A 52 -0.79 19.67 8.29
CA ILE A 52 0.53 19.03 8.28
C ILE A 52 1.04 19.01 6.84
N PRO A 53 2.20 19.63 6.55
CA PRO A 53 2.79 19.58 5.21
C PRO A 53 3.04 18.13 4.77
N PRO A 54 2.77 17.77 3.49
CA PRO A 54 2.75 16.36 3.04
C PRO A 54 4.08 15.62 3.16
N VAL A 55 5.20 16.33 2.92
CA VAL A 55 6.54 15.71 3.07
C VAL A 55 6.84 15.50 4.55
N THR A 56 6.50 16.47 5.41
CA THR A 56 6.62 16.38 6.87
C THR A 56 5.82 15.20 7.40
N LEU A 57 4.55 15.06 6.99
CA LEU A 57 3.72 13.92 7.40
C LEU A 57 4.32 12.58 6.97
N SER A 58 4.79 12.49 5.72
CA SER A 58 5.39 11.28 5.18
C SER A 58 6.72 10.95 5.86
N PHE A 59 7.61 11.93 6.03
CA PHE A 59 8.90 11.73 6.70
C PHE A 59 8.72 11.25 8.15
N LEU A 60 7.94 11.98 8.95
CA LEU A 60 7.73 11.63 10.36
C LEU A 60 7.01 10.28 10.51
N ARG A 61 6.02 10.00 9.66
CA ARG A 61 5.36 8.68 9.61
C ARG A 61 6.37 7.56 9.50
N TRP A 62 7.26 7.62 8.50
CA TRP A 62 8.19 6.54 8.22
C TRP A 62 9.35 6.49 9.21
N ALA A 63 9.81 7.64 9.71
CA ALA A 63 10.81 7.70 10.78
C ALA A 63 10.28 7.04 12.06
N PHE A 64 9.06 7.37 12.49
CA PHE A 64 8.46 6.73 13.67
C PHE A 64 8.14 5.26 13.43
N ALA A 65 7.60 4.89 12.26
CA ALA A 65 7.37 3.48 11.93
C ALA A 65 8.68 2.66 11.94
N PHE A 66 9.77 3.23 11.44
CA PHE A 66 11.10 2.63 11.52
C PHE A 66 11.54 2.43 12.98
N LEU A 67 11.44 3.46 13.82
CA LEU A 67 11.80 3.38 15.23
C LEU A 67 10.98 2.33 15.99
N ILE A 68 9.68 2.21 15.67
CA ILE A 68 8.79 1.22 16.30
C ILE A 68 9.17 -0.20 15.87
N ILE A 69 9.48 -0.44 14.59
CA ILE A 69 9.77 -1.79 14.09
C ILE A 69 11.20 -2.24 14.36
N LEU A 70 12.13 -1.30 14.53
CA LEU A 70 13.57 -1.56 14.65
C LEU A 70 13.93 -2.54 15.77
N PRO A 71 13.39 -2.45 17.00
CA PRO A 71 13.71 -3.41 18.06
C PRO A 71 13.36 -4.85 17.69
N PHE A 72 12.26 -5.06 16.98
CA PHE A 72 11.80 -6.38 16.53
C PHE A 72 12.58 -6.88 15.31
N ALA A 73 13.00 -5.98 14.45
CA ALA A 73 13.71 -6.29 13.21
C ALA A 73 15.22 -6.41 13.38
N TRP A 74 15.82 -5.85 14.43
CA TRP A 74 17.27 -5.68 14.60
C TRP A 74 18.07 -6.96 14.35
N LYS A 75 17.70 -8.06 15.01
CA LYS A 75 18.40 -9.34 14.85
C LYS A 75 18.37 -9.86 13.42
N HIS A 76 17.23 -9.72 12.76
CA HIS A 76 17.04 -10.12 11.36
C HIS A 76 17.81 -9.20 10.42
N LEU A 77 17.76 -7.88 10.65
CA LEU A 77 18.45 -6.88 9.85
C LEU A 77 19.97 -7.08 9.87
N VAL A 78 20.54 -7.34 11.04
CA VAL A 78 21.99 -7.63 11.18
C VAL A 78 22.37 -8.92 10.44
N ARG A 79 21.58 -9.98 10.60
CA ARG A 79 21.79 -11.25 9.89
C ARG A 79 21.74 -11.09 8.37
N ASP A 80 20.76 -10.35 7.88
CA ASP A 80 20.47 -10.22 6.45
C ASP A 80 21.29 -9.07 5.79
N TRP A 81 22.11 -8.35 6.57
CA TRP A 81 22.84 -7.15 6.12
C TRP A 81 23.72 -7.37 4.89
N ALA A 82 24.40 -8.52 4.82
CA ALA A 82 25.25 -8.85 3.67
C ALA A 82 24.42 -8.97 2.37
N ALA A 83 23.25 -9.61 2.44
CA ALA A 83 22.33 -9.72 1.31
C ALA A 83 21.71 -8.36 0.93
N ILE A 84 21.37 -7.53 1.90
CA ILE A 84 20.88 -6.16 1.65
C ILE A 84 21.95 -5.34 0.95
N ARG A 85 23.18 -5.36 1.45
CA ARG A 85 24.30 -4.59 0.90
C ARG A 85 24.65 -5.00 -0.54
N SER A 86 24.59 -6.30 -0.85
CA SER A 86 24.84 -6.79 -2.22
C SER A 86 23.74 -6.40 -3.22
N HIS A 87 22.54 -6.05 -2.73
CA HIS A 87 21.40 -5.62 -3.53
C HIS A 87 20.95 -4.18 -3.21
N LEU A 88 21.90 -3.34 -2.74
CA LEU A 88 21.58 -2.01 -2.20
C LEU A 88 20.80 -1.14 -3.19
N GLY A 89 21.15 -1.17 -4.48
CA GLY A 89 20.49 -0.37 -5.51
C GLY A 89 18.99 -0.66 -5.61
N ILE A 90 18.59 -1.94 -5.69
CA ILE A 90 17.17 -2.31 -5.73
C ILE A 90 16.47 -2.02 -4.41
N MET A 91 17.14 -2.22 -3.27
CA MET A 91 16.57 -1.95 -1.95
C MET A 91 16.29 -0.46 -1.74
N ILE A 92 17.21 0.44 -2.17
CA ILE A 92 16.98 1.89 -2.14
C ILE A 92 15.87 2.28 -3.11
N LEU A 93 15.86 1.74 -4.33
CA LEU A 93 14.81 2.03 -5.31
C LEU A 93 13.43 1.64 -4.78
N LEU A 94 13.30 0.50 -4.13
CA LEU A 94 12.07 0.06 -3.47
C LEU A 94 11.70 0.97 -2.30
N SER A 95 12.68 1.45 -1.53
CA SER A 95 12.45 2.40 -0.43
C SER A 95 11.93 3.75 -0.95
N VAL A 96 12.54 4.27 -2.02
CA VAL A 96 12.14 5.54 -2.62
C VAL A 96 10.74 5.42 -3.25
N THR A 97 10.49 4.40 -4.05
CA THR A 97 9.23 4.29 -4.81
C THR A 97 8.06 3.86 -3.94
N GLY A 98 8.23 2.84 -3.09
CA GLY A 98 7.13 2.29 -2.29
C GLY A 98 6.86 3.04 -0.99
N ILE A 99 7.90 3.60 -0.38
CA ILE A 99 7.81 4.25 0.93
C ILE A 99 7.82 5.77 0.79
N GLY A 100 8.88 6.33 0.21
CA GLY A 100 9.05 7.77 0.11
C GLY A 100 8.07 8.43 -0.85
N ALA A 101 8.17 8.15 -2.14
CA ALA A 101 7.45 8.89 -3.18
C ALA A 101 5.94 8.63 -3.17
N PHE A 102 5.51 7.35 -3.14
CA PHE A 102 4.09 7.00 -3.20
C PHE A 102 3.27 7.71 -2.11
N ASN A 103 3.68 7.58 -0.86
CA ASN A 103 2.89 8.14 0.25
C ASN A 103 2.98 9.66 0.32
N THR A 104 4.13 10.26 -0.01
CA THR A 104 4.28 11.71 -0.06
C THR A 104 3.37 12.33 -1.13
N LEU A 105 3.35 11.73 -2.33
CA LEU A 105 2.46 12.17 -3.40
C LEU A 105 0.99 11.92 -3.06
N GLN A 106 0.66 10.82 -2.37
CA GLN A 106 -0.69 10.56 -1.88
C GLN A 106 -1.16 11.66 -0.93
N TYR A 107 -0.34 12.05 0.05
CA TYR A 107 -0.70 13.13 0.97
C TYR A 107 -0.78 14.49 0.27
N TRP A 108 0.10 14.74 -0.69
CA TRP A 108 0.02 15.96 -1.50
C TRP A 108 -1.23 15.98 -2.36
N ALA A 109 -1.61 14.87 -2.98
CA ALA A 109 -2.86 14.75 -3.71
C ALA A 109 -4.08 15.07 -2.83
N LEU A 110 -4.09 14.58 -1.58
CA LEU A 110 -5.18 14.78 -0.63
C LEU A 110 -5.34 16.24 -0.17
N GLU A 111 -4.36 17.11 -0.41
CA GLU A 111 -4.56 18.57 -0.24
C GLU A 111 -5.52 19.14 -1.30
N HIS A 112 -5.60 18.50 -2.48
CA HIS A 112 -6.29 19.03 -3.66
C HIS A 112 -7.49 18.19 -4.11
N THR A 113 -7.67 16.97 -3.59
CA THR A 113 -8.79 16.09 -3.96
C THR A 113 -9.44 15.43 -2.74
N GLN A 114 -10.57 14.76 -2.96
CA GLN A 114 -11.29 14.02 -1.92
C GLN A 114 -10.60 12.68 -1.63
N ALA A 115 -10.73 12.20 -0.39
CA ALA A 115 -10.25 10.88 -0.02
C ALA A 115 -10.96 9.78 -0.82
N LEU A 116 -12.26 9.95 -1.08
CA LEU A 116 -13.06 9.03 -1.89
C LEU A 116 -12.46 8.82 -3.28
N ASN A 117 -12.06 9.90 -3.99
CA ASN A 117 -11.42 9.81 -5.30
C ASN A 117 -10.14 8.97 -5.25
N THR A 118 -9.23 9.27 -4.30
CA THR A 118 -7.97 8.53 -4.18
C THR A 118 -8.18 7.06 -3.87
N LEU A 119 -9.13 6.73 -2.99
CA LEU A 119 -9.49 5.35 -2.65
C LEU A 119 -10.05 4.56 -3.84
N LEU A 120 -10.89 5.19 -4.65
CA LEU A 120 -11.46 4.55 -5.83
C LEU A 120 -10.42 4.40 -6.95
N LEU A 121 -9.61 5.43 -7.20
CA LEU A 121 -8.50 5.38 -8.16
C LEU A 121 -7.47 4.32 -7.79
N GLN A 122 -7.20 4.11 -6.50
CA GLN A 122 -6.28 3.07 -6.01
C GLN A 122 -6.73 1.66 -6.43
N SER A 123 -8.01 1.44 -6.67
CA SER A 123 -8.53 0.15 -7.16
C SER A 123 -7.99 -0.23 -8.55
N ALA A 124 -7.50 0.74 -9.33
CA ALA A 124 -6.81 0.50 -10.59
C ALA A 124 -5.36 0.00 -10.43
N GLY A 125 -4.84 -0.07 -9.19
CA GLY A 125 -3.48 -0.54 -8.90
C GLY A 125 -3.05 -1.82 -9.62
N PRO A 126 -3.85 -2.91 -9.61
CA PRO A 126 -3.51 -4.15 -10.30
C PRO A 126 -3.26 -3.96 -11.81
N LEU A 127 -3.94 -3.02 -12.43
CA LEU A 127 -3.76 -2.75 -13.86
C LEU A 127 -2.48 -1.97 -14.13
N VAL A 128 -2.19 -0.99 -13.29
CA VAL A 128 -0.92 -0.26 -13.33
C VAL A 128 0.25 -1.24 -13.17
N VAL A 129 0.13 -2.20 -12.26
CA VAL A 129 1.10 -3.29 -12.09
C VAL A 129 1.21 -4.15 -13.35
N ALA A 130 0.10 -4.49 -14.02
CA ALA A 130 0.10 -5.27 -15.25
C ALA A 130 0.82 -4.51 -16.39
N VAL A 131 0.55 -3.20 -16.55
CA VAL A 131 1.25 -2.34 -17.53
C VAL A 131 2.76 -2.29 -17.26
N TRP A 132 3.18 -2.07 -16.02
CA TRP A 132 4.59 -2.05 -15.67
C TRP A 132 5.25 -3.42 -15.79
N SER A 133 4.53 -4.52 -15.56
CA SER A 133 5.03 -5.89 -15.81
C SER A 133 5.33 -6.10 -17.30
N LEU A 134 4.49 -5.57 -18.19
CA LEU A 134 4.76 -5.57 -19.63
C LEU A 134 6.01 -4.76 -19.96
N VAL A 135 6.10 -3.53 -19.46
CA VAL A 135 7.18 -2.58 -19.81
C VAL A 135 8.53 -3.02 -19.23
N LEU A 136 8.57 -3.42 -17.94
CA LEU A 136 9.83 -3.69 -17.22
C LEU A 136 10.28 -5.14 -17.29
N LEU A 137 9.36 -6.08 -17.47
CA LEU A 137 9.66 -7.52 -17.48
C LEU A 137 9.36 -8.18 -18.83
N GLY A 138 8.79 -7.46 -19.80
CA GLY A 138 8.41 -8.01 -21.10
C GLY A 138 7.28 -9.04 -21.05
N VAL A 139 6.53 -9.10 -19.94
CA VAL A 139 5.40 -10.02 -19.78
C VAL A 139 4.26 -9.58 -20.71
N ARG A 140 3.99 -10.36 -21.76
CA ARG A 140 2.94 -10.03 -22.72
C ARG A 140 1.56 -10.15 -22.09
N LEU A 141 0.74 -9.13 -22.31
CA LEU A 141 -0.66 -9.16 -21.88
C LEU A 141 -1.46 -10.08 -22.81
N THR A 142 -2.31 -10.91 -22.23
CA THR A 142 -3.33 -11.64 -22.99
C THR A 142 -4.41 -10.65 -23.47
N LEU A 143 -5.23 -11.06 -24.46
CA LEU A 143 -6.35 -10.25 -24.92
C LEU A 143 -7.32 -9.90 -23.79
N ALA A 144 -7.57 -10.83 -22.86
CA ALA A 144 -8.41 -10.58 -21.69
C ALA A 144 -7.79 -9.54 -20.77
N GLN A 145 -6.45 -9.59 -20.54
CA GLN A 145 -5.74 -8.58 -19.76
C GLN A 145 -5.77 -7.22 -20.43
N ALA A 146 -5.54 -7.15 -21.75
CA ALA A 146 -5.62 -5.90 -22.50
C ALA A 146 -7.03 -5.29 -22.45
N ALA A 147 -8.09 -6.08 -22.66
CA ALA A 147 -9.48 -5.65 -22.53
C ALA A 147 -9.81 -5.17 -21.11
N GLY A 148 -9.33 -5.90 -20.09
CA GLY A 148 -9.47 -5.50 -18.68
C GLY A 148 -8.78 -4.18 -18.36
N VAL A 149 -7.58 -3.96 -18.88
CA VAL A 149 -6.85 -2.68 -18.74
C VAL A 149 -7.66 -1.55 -19.37
N LEU A 150 -8.14 -1.70 -20.60
CA LEU A 150 -8.93 -0.67 -21.29
C LEU A 150 -10.22 -0.35 -20.54
N LEU A 151 -10.93 -1.37 -20.05
CA LEU A 151 -12.17 -1.19 -19.29
C LEU A 151 -11.93 -0.44 -17.97
N SER A 152 -10.85 -0.76 -17.27
CA SER A 152 -10.50 -0.03 -16.04
C SER A 152 -10.01 1.39 -16.31
N MET A 153 -9.29 1.62 -17.40
CA MET A 153 -8.93 2.98 -17.82
C MET A 153 -10.19 3.82 -18.07
N ALA A 154 -11.21 3.25 -18.71
CA ALA A 154 -12.50 3.93 -18.85
C ALA A 154 -13.11 4.29 -17.49
N GLY A 155 -13.06 3.39 -16.50
CA GLY A 155 -13.51 3.66 -15.13
C GLY A 155 -12.71 4.79 -14.44
N VAL A 156 -11.39 4.80 -14.59
CA VAL A 156 -10.53 5.89 -14.10
C VAL A 156 -10.92 7.22 -14.74
N PHE A 157 -11.14 7.24 -16.06
CA PHE A 157 -11.58 8.46 -16.75
C PHE A 157 -12.94 8.95 -16.28
N VAL A 158 -13.89 8.06 -16.01
CA VAL A 158 -15.21 8.45 -15.45
C VAL A 158 -15.05 9.15 -14.10
N ILE A 159 -14.14 8.66 -13.23
CA ILE A 159 -13.86 9.29 -11.94
C ILE A 159 -13.16 10.64 -12.13
N LEU A 160 -12.13 10.71 -12.97
CA LEU A 160 -11.36 11.93 -13.23
C LEU A 160 -12.20 13.07 -13.82
N LEU A 161 -13.12 12.71 -14.73
CA LEU A 161 -14.01 13.67 -15.40
C LEU A 161 -15.27 13.99 -14.57
N HIS A 162 -15.37 13.43 -13.37
CA HIS A 162 -16.58 13.56 -12.53
C HIS A 162 -17.88 13.21 -13.28
N GLY A 163 -17.80 12.29 -14.25
CA GLY A 163 -18.89 11.90 -15.11
C GLY A 163 -19.28 12.93 -16.21
N ASP A 164 -18.56 14.03 -16.33
CA ASP A 164 -18.82 15.09 -17.31
C ASP A 164 -17.71 15.15 -18.38
N LEU A 165 -18.05 14.71 -19.60
CA LEU A 165 -17.12 14.74 -20.74
C LEU A 165 -16.74 16.16 -21.18
N THR A 166 -17.49 17.19 -20.79
CA THR A 166 -17.16 18.58 -21.11
C THR A 166 -15.91 19.04 -20.34
N THR A 167 -15.59 18.43 -19.22
CA THR A 167 -14.35 18.64 -18.46
C THR A 167 -13.11 18.36 -19.32
N LEU A 168 -13.20 17.36 -20.21
CA LEU A 168 -12.11 17.03 -21.13
C LEU A 168 -11.81 18.17 -22.13
N SER A 169 -12.86 18.85 -22.62
CA SER A 169 -12.71 19.97 -23.56
C SER A 169 -12.22 21.25 -22.88
N LYS A 170 -12.45 21.40 -21.59
CA LYS A 170 -12.01 22.55 -20.78
C LYS A 170 -10.60 22.35 -20.18
N ILE A 171 -10.04 21.14 -20.27
CA ILE A 171 -8.77 20.75 -19.62
C ILE A 171 -8.78 21.10 -18.11
N ASP A 172 -9.93 20.88 -17.47
CA ASP A 172 -10.15 21.21 -16.06
C ASP A 172 -10.09 19.94 -15.22
N PHE A 173 -8.91 19.30 -15.20
CA PHE A 173 -8.65 18.13 -14.37
C PHE A 173 -8.31 18.57 -12.94
N ASN A 174 -8.83 17.85 -11.97
CA ASN A 174 -8.40 18.01 -10.58
C ASN A 174 -6.92 17.62 -10.44
N ILE A 175 -6.08 18.61 -10.07
CA ILE A 175 -4.64 18.40 -9.93
C ILE A 175 -4.31 17.31 -8.89
N GLY A 176 -5.12 17.17 -7.83
CA GLY A 176 -4.93 16.13 -6.82
C GLY A 176 -5.11 14.73 -7.38
N ASP A 177 -6.12 14.52 -8.24
CA ASP A 177 -6.35 13.23 -8.89
C ASP A 177 -5.19 12.87 -9.82
N LEU A 178 -4.63 13.85 -10.56
CA LEU A 178 -3.45 13.64 -11.40
C LEU A 178 -2.20 13.31 -10.58
N ILE A 179 -1.95 14.03 -9.48
CA ILE A 179 -0.84 13.72 -8.55
C ILE A 179 -1.00 12.30 -8.01
N PHE A 180 -2.22 11.89 -7.66
CA PHE A 180 -2.46 10.54 -7.16
C PHE A 180 -2.25 9.45 -8.23
N LEU A 181 -2.60 9.71 -9.50
CA LEU A 181 -2.28 8.79 -10.59
C LEU A 181 -0.77 8.62 -10.80
N ILE A 182 0.01 9.69 -10.65
CA ILE A 182 1.48 9.61 -10.67
C ILE A 182 1.97 8.77 -9.49
N ALA A 183 1.42 8.98 -8.29
CA ALA A 183 1.74 8.16 -7.13
C ALA A 183 1.45 6.68 -7.40
N LEU A 184 0.29 6.38 -7.97
CA LEU A 184 -0.12 5.01 -8.32
C LEU A 184 0.80 4.38 -9.37
N ALA A 185 1.24 5.15 -10.37
CA ALA A 185 2.22 4.70 -11.36
C ALA A 185 3.56 4.34 -10.69
N ILE A 186 4.05 5.16 -9.77
CA ILE A 186 5.27 4.89 -8.98
C ILE A 186 5.09 3.65 -8.11
N PHE A 187 3.92 3.48 -7.48
CA PHE A 187 3.61 2.27 -6.72
C PHE A 187 3.57 1.01 -7.59
N GLY A 188 3.14 1.13 -8.85
CA GLY A 188 3.20 0.04 -9.83
C GLY A 188 4.65 -0.37 -10.13
N ILE A 189 5.57 0.59 -10.29
CA ILE A 189 7.02 0.32 -10.42
C ILE A 189 7.54 -0.44 -9.20
N TYR A 190 7.24 0.07 -7.99
CA TYR A 190 7.59 -0.60 -6.73
C TYR A 190 7.08 -2.05 -6.70
N SER A 191 5.82 -2.26 -7.05
CA SER A 191 5.18 -3.56 -7.00
C SER A 191 5.87 -4.58 -7.92
N VAL A 192 6.19 -4.19 -9.16
CA VAL A 192 6.88 -5.05 -10.12
C VAL A 192 8.33 -5.30 -9.70
N LEU A 193 9.05 -4.26 -9.30
CA LEU A 193 10.44 -4.39 -8.88
C LEU A 193 10.60 -5.13 -7.54
N SER A 194 9.56 -5.17 -6.71
CA SER A 194 9.59 -5.96 -5.47
C SER A 194 9.81 -7.46 -5.71
N LEU A 195 9.51 -7.96 -6.92
CA LEU A 195 9.84 -9.33 -7.34
C LEU A 195 11.35 -9.59 -7.44
N LYS A 196 12.15 -8.52 -7.60
CA LYS A 196 13.62 -8.60 -7.68
C LYS A 196 14.31 -8.36 -6.34
N ARG A 197 13.55 -8.23 -5.24
CA ARG A 197 14.14 -8.06 -3.91
C ARG A 197 14.96 -9.30 -3.52
N PRO A 198 16.03 -9.14 -2.73
CA PRO A 198 16.75 -10.28 -2.18
C PRO A 198 15.86 -11.13 -1.26
N ASP A 199 16.19 -12.42 -1.16
CA ASP A 199 15.52 -13.34 -0.22
C ASP A 199 16.04 -13.08 1.20
N ILE A 200 15.33 -12.21 1.91
CA ILE A 200 15.61 -11.77 3.27
C ILE A 200 14.36 -11.86 4.12
N HIS A 201 14.53 -11.86 5.43
CA HIS A 201 13.40 -11.89 6.36
C HIS A 201 12.48 -10.67 6.15
N GLY A 202 11.15 -10.86 6.22
CA GLY A 202 10.18 -9.79 5.99
C GLY A 202 10.38 -8.57 6.91
N LEU A 203 10.76 -8.77 8.18
CA LEU A 203 11.08 -7.66 9.09
C LEU A 203 12.33 -6.90 8.66
N SER A 204 13.36 -7.58 8.11
CA SER A 204 14.55 -6.92 7.57
C SER A 204 14.19 -6.03 6.39
N PHE A 205 13.34 -6.53 5.48
CA PHE A 205 12.85 -5.77 4.34
C PHE A 205 12.07 -4.52 4.78
N VAL A 206 11.11 -4.69 5.69
CA VAL A 206 10.26 -3.58 6.19
C VAL A 206 11.10 -2.54 6.93
N ALA A 207 11.98 -2.96 7.85
CA ALA A 207 12.82 -2.02 8.61
C ALA A 207 13.77 -1.25 7.68
N PHE A 208 14.44 -1.94 6.75
CA PHE A 208 15.32 -1.26 5.81
C PHE A 208 14.57 -0.26 4.93
N THR A 209 13.43 -0.66 4.35
CA THR A 209 12.68 0.21 3.45
C THR A 209 12.07 1.41 4.17
N PHE A 210 11.61 1.26 5.41
CA PHE A 210 11.12 2.37 6.23
C PHE A 210 12.24 3.36 6.56
N GLY A 211 13.39 2.85 7.06
CA GLY A 211 14.53 3.69 7.42
C GLY A 211 15.15 4.40 6.20
N ALA A 212 15.40 3.66 5.12
CA ALA A 212 15.96 4.23 3.89
C ALA A 212 14.96 5.19 3.20
N GLY A 213 13.66 4.86 3.19
CA GLY A 213 12.62 5.72 2.66
C GLY A 213 12.51 7.04 3.43
N ALA A 214 12.53 6.97 4.77
CA ALA A 214 12.59 8.17 5.61
C ALA A 214 13.87 8.98 5.34
N ALA A 215 15.03 8.34 5.29
CA ALA A 215 16.31 9.01 5.01
C ALA A 215 16.31 9.73 3.65
N CYS A 216 15.72 9.11 2.61
CA CYS A 216 15.60 9.73 1.29
C CYS A 216 14.66 10.96 1.29
N LEU A 217 13.74 11.05 2.24
CA LEU A 217 12.86 12.22 2.38
C LEU A 217 13.50 13.39 3.13
N ILE A 218 14.63 13.20 3.83
CA ILE A 218 15.28 14.26 4.62
C ILE A 218 15.53 15.55 3.81
N PRO A 219 16.09 15.51 2.59
CA PRO A 219 16.35 16.73 1.84
C PRO A 219 15.04 17.48 1.51
N LEU A 220 13.98 16.75 1.13
CA LEU A 220 12.67 17.34 0.83
C LEU A 220 11.99 17.86 2.10
N PHE A 221 12.12 17.15 3.23
CA PHE A 221 11.64 17.60 4.52
C PHE A 221 12.30 18.92 4.95
N ILE A 222 13.64 19.01 4.84
CA ILE A 222 14.36 20.24 5.15
C ILE A 222 13.89 21.39 4.24
N TRP A 223 13.77 21.12 2.92
CA TRP A 223 13.24 22.13 1.99
C TRP A 223 11.83 22.59 2.38
N GLU A 224 10.92 21.66 2.75
CA GLU A 224 9.55 21.96 3.10
C GLU A 224 9.45 22.84 4.37
N LEU A 225 10.36 22.66 5.36
CA LEU A 225 10.43 23.51 6.56
C LEU A 225 10.67 25.00 6.25
N PHE A 226 11.32 25.30 5.10
CA PHE A 226 11.54 26.69 4.66
C PHE A 226 10.49 27.17 3.65
N ALA A 227 9.84 26.25 2.95
CA ALA A 227 8.91 26.56 1.87
C ALA A 227 7.45 26.66 2.32
N ARG A 228 7.09 26.03 3.46
CA ARG A 228 5.73 26.00 4.00
C ARG A 228 5.70 26.33 5.50
N PRO A 229 4.56 26.83 6.02
CA PRO A 229 4.37 26.93 7.47
C PRO A 229 4.60 25.57 8.14
N PRO A 230 5.32 25.51 9.27
CA PRO A 230 5.56 24.26 9.97
C PRO A 230 4.25 23.68 10.53
N MET A 231 4.22 22.35 10.69
CA MET A 231 3.14 21.65 11.38
C MET A 231 2.91 22.27 12.77
N GLN A 232 1.67 22.59 13.09
CA GLN A 232 1.29 23.01 14.45
C GLN A 232 1.32 21.79 15.39
N ILE A 233 1.92 21.98 16.57
CA ILE A 233 1.99 20.93 17.60
C ILE A 233 0.74 21.01 18.46
N ASP A 234 -0.34 20.41 17.98
CA ASP A 234 -1.61 20.26 18.69
C ASP A 234 -2.01 18.77 18.78
N ALA A 235 -3.04 18.49 19.58
CA ALA A 235 -3.48 17.11 19.81
C ALA A 235 -3.97 16.42 18.53
N ALA A 236 -4.64 17.13 17.63
CA ALA A 236 -5.19 16.55 16.40
C ALA A 236 -4.07 16.14 15.43
N ASN A 237 -3.07 17.01 15.25
CA ASN A 237 -1.93 16.72 14.38
C ASN A 237 -1.03 15.62 14.96
N LEU A 238 -0.81 15.62 16.28
CA LEU A 238 -0.05 14.54 16.94
C LEU A 238 -0.78 13.18 16.86
N LEU A 239 -2.11 13.16 17.05
CA LEU A 239 -2.91 11.95 16.89
C LEU A 239 -2.92 11.46 15.45
N SER A 240 -3.03 12.36 14.47
CA SER A 240 -2.93 12.03 13.05
C SER A 240 -1.59 11.38 12.71
N LEU A 241 -0.49 11.97 13.18
CA LEU A 241 0.85 11.44 13.01
C LEU A 241 1.03 10.08 13.69
N ALA A 242 0.59 9.95 14.96
CA ALA A 242 0.63 8.69 15.68
C ALA A 242 -0.18 7.60 14.97
N TYR A 243 -1.38 7.94 14.49
CA TYR A 243 -2.21 7.02 13.73
C TYR A 243 -1.49 6.51 12.49
N VAL A 244 -0.97 7.40 11.63
CA VAL A 244 -0.34 6.97 10.36
C VAL A 244 0.96 6.21 10.58
N ALA A 245 1.71 6.48 11.65
CA ALA A 245 2.91 5.74 11.99
C ALA A 245 2.62 4.34 12.53
N VAL A 246 1.60 4.20 13.39
CA VAL A 246 1.28 2.94 14.07
C VAL A 246 0.40 2.05 13.20
N PHE A 247 -0.77 2.54 12.78
CA PHE A 247 -1.79 1.67 12.17
C PHE A 247 -1.48 1.32 10.71
N PRO A 248 -1.48 2.24 9.72
CA PRO A 248 -1.27 1.88 8.32
C PRO A 248 0.19 1.53 7.98
N SER A 249 1.16 1.92 8.81
CA SER A 249 2.57 1.58 8.60
C SER A 249 2.96 0.32 9.35
N THR A 250 2.91 0.32 10.68
CA THR A 250 3.44 -0.81 11.47
C THR A 250 2.45 -1.97 11.52
N ILE A 251 1.23 -1.74 12.04
CA ILE A 251 0.25 -2.82 12.24
C ILE A 251 -0.19 -3.41 10.91
N ALA A 252 -0.56 -2.59 9.93
CA ALA A 252 -1.02 -3.07 8.64
C ALA A 252 0.04 -3.93 7.93
N TYR A 253 1.31 -3.50 7.93
CA TYR A 253 2.38 -4.28 7.30
C TYR A 253 2.66 -5.60 8.02
N LEU A 254 2.61 -5.63 9.35
CA LEU A 254 2.74 -6.88 10.12
C LEU A 254 1.57 -7.83 9.85
N CYS A 255 0.34 -7.32 9.88
CA CYS A 255 -0.86 -8.09 9.59
C CYS A 255 -0.87 -8.62 8.15
N PHE A 256 -0.52 -7.76 7.18
CA PHE A 256 -0.44 -8.14 5.77
C PHE A 256 0.58 -9.25 5.53
N ASN A 257 1.81 -9.06 5.99
CA ASN A 257 2.87 -10.06 5.83
C ASN A 257 2.48 -11.39 6.48
N ARG A 258 1.89 -11.37 7.67
CA ARG A 258 1.43 -12.58 8.33
C ARG A 258 0.26 -13.23 7.60
N GLY A 259 -0.71 -12.45 7.14
CA GLY A 259 -1.82 -12.94 6.32
C GLY A 259 -1.34 -13.63 5.05
N VAL A 260 -0.41 -13.00 4.33
CA VAL A 260 0.21 -13.56 3.11
C VAL A 260 0.98 -14.84 3.42
N GLN A 261 1.72 -14.92 4.53
CA GLN A 261 2.40 -16.15 4.95
C GLN A 261 1.43 -17.31 5.19
N LEU A 262 0.24 -17.03 5.73
CA LEU A 262 -0.74 -18.06 6.09
C LEU A 262 -1.51 -18.60 4.87
N ILE A 263 -1.91 -17.75 3.92
CA ILE A 263 -2.80 -18.15 2.80
C ILE A 263 -2.21 -17.92 1.40
N GLY A 264 -1.02 -17.35 1.32
CA GLY A 264 -0.35 -17.03 0.05
C GLY A 264 -0.82 -15.71 -0.57
N ALA A 265 0.03 -15.12 -1.41
CA ALA A 265 -0.19 -13.82 -2.04
C ALA A 265 -1.47 -13.79 -2.90
N ASN A 266 -1.75 -14.87 -3.65
CA ASN A 266 -2.92 -14.95 -4.54
C ASN A 266 -4.25 -14.85 -3.79
N ARG A 267 -4.34 -15.42 -2.57
CA ARG A 267 -5.55 -15.35 -1.75
C ARG A 267 -5.62 -14.07 -0.93
N ALA A 268 -4.49 -13.41 -0.68
CA ALA A 268 -4.44 -12.12 0.00
C ALA A 268 -4.77 -10.94 -0.93
N ALA A 269 -4.45 -11.05 -2.23
CA ALA A 269 -4.64 -9.97 -3.20
C ALA A 269 -6.07 -9.39 -3.26
N PRO A 270 -7.17 -10.17 -3.20
CA PRO A 270 -8.52 -9.63 -3.19
C PRO A 270 -8.81 -8.63 -2.07
N PHE A 271 -8.07 -8.69 -0.95
CA PHE A 271 -8.26 -7.76 0.17
C PHE A 271 -7.88 -6.31 -0.16
N PHE A 272 -7.06 -6.06 -1.20
CA PHE A 272 -6.83 -4.72 -1.70
C PHE A 272 -8.12 -4.04 -2.20
N HIS A 273 -9.10 -4.81 -2.70
CA HIS A 273 -10.38 -4.27 -3.12
C HIS A 273 -11.34 -3.98 -1.95
N VAL A 274 -11.03 -4.45 -0.75
CA VAL A 274 -11.79 -4.13 0.47
C VAL A 274 -11.41 -2.74 0.99
N VAL A 275 -10.21 -2.24 0.66
CA VAL A 275 -9.73 -0.90 1.07
C VAL A 275 -10.70 0.21 0.61
N PRO A 276 -11.11 0.30 -0.68
CA PRO A 276 -12.09 1.30 -1.11
C PRO A 276 -13.44 1.16 -0.43
N VAL A 277 -13.87 -0.06 -0.10
CA VAL A 277 -15.15 -0.29 0.59
C VAL A 277 -15.12 0.33 1.98
N PHE A 278 -14.11 -0.01 2.80
CA PHE A 278 -13.93 0.62 4.11
C PHE A 278 -13.71 2.13 3.97
N GLY A 279 -12.92 2.55 2.99
CA GLY A 279 -12.61 3.94 2.75
C GLY A 279 -13.84 4.77 2.38
N THR A 280 -14.72 4.26 1.53
CA THR A 280 -15.99 4.95 1.19
C THR A 280 -16.86 5.13 2.42
N VAL A 281 -17.03 4.09 3.24
CA VAL A 281 -17.80 4.21 4.49
C VAL A 281 -17.16 5.25 5.42
N MET A 282 -15.83 5.20 5.58
CA MET A 282 -15.10 6.14 6.44
C MET A 282 -15.14 7.57 5.90
N SER A 283 -15.05 7.79 4.58
CA SER A 283 -15.11 9.13 3.99
C SER A 283 -16.47 9.78 4.19
N ILE A 284 -17.54 9.01 4.08
CA ILE A 284 -18.92 9.49 4.39
C ILE A 284 -19.02 9.87 5.87
N VAL A 285 -18.58 8.96 6.77
CA VAL A 285 -18.79 9.12 8.22
C VAL A 285 -17.90 10.21 8.82
N PHE A 286 -16.61 10.25 8.44
CA PHE A 286 -15.63 11.12 9.09
C PHE A 286 -15.34 12.42 8.33
N LEU A 287 -15.55 12.43 7.00
CA LEU A 287 -15.25 13.60 6.17
C LEU A 287 -16.51 14.27 5.61
N GLY A 288 -17.68 13.64 5.74
CA GLY A 288 -18.92 14.15 5.16
C GLY A 288 -18.90 14.16 3.62
N GLU A 289 -18.04 13.34 2.98
CA GLU A 289 -17.98 13.24 1.52
C GLU A 289 -19.22 12.51 1.01
N HIS A 290 -19.81 13.01 -0.09
CA HIS A 290 -21.01 12.43 -0.68
C HIS A 290 -20.68 11.70 -1.99
N PRO A 291 -20.80 10.35 -2.04
CA PRO A 291 -20.63 9.61 -3.27
C PRO A 291 -21.66 10.05 -4.31
N GLN A 292 -21.20 10.35 -5.52
CA GLN A 292 -22.04 10.68 -6.67
C GLN A 292 -22.12 9.50 -7.65
N ALA A 293 -23.04 9.55 -8.61
CA ALA A 293 -23.25 8.45 -9.56
C ALA A 293 -21.97 8.04 -10.32
N PHE A 294 -21.14 9.01 -10.67
CA PHE A 294 -19.89 8.72 -11.39
C PHE A 294 -18.89 7.90 -10.57
N HIS A 295 -18.87 8.03 -9.23
CA HIS A 295 -18.04 7.21 -8.36
C HIS A 295 -18.45 5.73 -8.46
N PHE A 296 -19.75 5.44 -8.41
CA PHE A 296 -20.23 4.05 -8.52
C PHE A 296 -19.99 3.47 -9.90
N ILE A 297 -20.23 4.24 -10.96
CA ILE A 297 -20.01 3.80 -12.36
C ILE A 297 -18.53 3.56 -12.59
N GLY A 298 -17.66 4.53 -12.24
CA GLY A 298 -16.22 4.42 -12.42
C GLY A 298 -15.62 3.26 -11.62
N PHE A 299 -16.05 3.08 -10.37
CA PHE A 299 -15.60 1.96 -9.53
C PHE A 299 -16.04 0.60 -10.08
N ALA A 300 -17.30 0.48 -10.53
CA ALA A 300 -17.80 -0.74 -11.15
C ALA A 300 -17.01 -1.10 -12.42
N LEU A 301 -16.69 -0.11 -13.27
CA LEU A 301 -15.85 -0.31 -14.46
C LEU A 301 -14.42 -0.75 -14.09
N VAL A 302 -13.80 -0.12 -13.09
CA VAL A 302 -12.47 -0.50 -12.60
C VAL A 302 -12.48 -1.93 -12.09
N LEU A 303 -13.42 -2.30 -11.21
CA LEU A 303 -13.50 -3.66 -10.66
C LEU A 303 -13.77 -4.70 -11.75
N THR A 304 -14.67 -4.40 -12.70
CA THR A 304 -14.96 -5.30 -13.81
C THR A 304 -13.72 -5.49 -14.69
N GLY A 305 -13.00 -4.41 -14.98
CA GLY A 305 -11.74 -4.49 -15.74
C GLY A 305 -10.67 -5.31 -15.03
N VAL A 306 -10.49 -5.11 -13.72
CA VAL A 306 -9.57 -5.94 -12.89
C VAL A 306 -9.99 -7.41 -12.93
N PHE A 307 -11.29 -7.69 -12.79
CA PHE A 307 -11.81 -9.06 -12.84
C PHE A 307 -11.57 -9.72 -14.20
N VAL A 308 -11.83 -9.01 -15.30
CA VAL A 308 -11.56 -9.51 -16.67
C VAL A 308 -10.06 -9.77 -16.86
N ALA A 309 -9.20 -8.83 -16.42
CA ALA A 309 -7.74 -8.98 -16.51
C ALA A 309 -7.20 -10.14 -15.67
N SER A 310 -7.86 -10.48 -14.55
CA SER A 310 -7.43 -11.57 -13.66
C SER A 310 -7.81 -12.97 -14.14
N ARG A 311 -8.71 -13.09 -15.13
CA ARG A 311 -9.08 -14.39 -15.70
C ARG A 311 -7.85 -15.00 -16.39
N LYS A 312 -7.50 -16.22 -15.99
CA LYS A 312 -6.52 -17.03 -16.74
C LYS A 312 -7.05 -17.19 -18.16
N ALA A 313 -6.19 -16.96 -19.15
CA ALA A 313 -6.48 -17.45 -20.49
C ALA A 313 -6.72 -18.95 -20.37
N SER A 314 -7.92 -19.40 -20.72
CA SER A 314 -8.18 -20.83 -20.91
C SER A 314 -7.23 -21.26 -22.03
N ALA A 315 -6.25 -22.10 -21.67
CA ALA A 315 -5.30 -22.67 -22.61
C ALA A 315 -6.04 -23.58 -23.60
#